data_f53d5dce11c89b77c09d65b958105d06
#
_entry.id   f53d5dce11c89b77c09d65b958105d06
#
_cell.length_a   1.000
_cell.length_b   1.000
_cell.length_c   1.000
_cell.angle_alpha   90.00
_cell.angle_beta   90.00
_cell.angle_gamma   90.00
#
_symmetry.space_group_name_H-M   'P 1'
#
loop_
_entity.id
_entity.type
_entity.pdbx_description
1 polymer ?
#
loop_
_entity_poly.entity_id
_entity_poly.type
_entity_poly.pdbx_seq_one_letter_code
_entity_poly.pdbx_strand_id
1 'polypeptide(L)'
;MTATDTMRAVRITEHGGPEVLELADVPVPAPEPDEVLVRVGAAALNNTDLWTREGAYGRPDDPAARSGWRGPVGFPRIQGADVAGRVVAVGAAVDEDIIGRRVVVDPAVYDGEGPDAHPVGLMGSERDGGYAQYVTAPRRRVHDQTESPLTDDQLATLPTAYGTALGMIERGRLQEGETVLVTGASGGVGIALVQLARARGAHVVALSSAPKADAVREAGAHAVVDRARDLGEQLDAAAPQGIDMVLDVVAGDLLSTGLPWLREGGRWVVAGALGGYGVRFDVRRLYLHNAQLIGSAMHTPAHFGLLMELARRGAVRPVVAAAFPLAEAARAQEELARRRHVGKIVLHP
;
A
#
# COMPACT_ATOMS: atom_id res chain seq x y z
N MET A 1 15.72 10.21 -26.57
CA MET A 1 15.18 8.91 -27.05
C MET A 1 14.41 9.18 -28.32
N THR A 2 14.53 8.32 -29.32
CA THR A 2 13.83 8.51 -30.60
C THR A 2 12.41 7.96 -30.49
N ALA A 3 11.47 8.47 -31.31
CA ALA A 3 10.05 8.03 -31.32
C ALA A 3 9.84 6.53 -31.70
N THR A 4 10.91 5.77 -31.86
CA THR A 4 10.93 4.35 -32.26
C THR A 4 11.39 3.43 -31.12
N ASP A 5 11.76 3.96 -29.95
CA ASP A 5 12.25 3.13 -28.84
C ASP A 5 11.09 2.38 -28.19
N THR A 6 11.23 1.07 -28.04
CA THR A 6 10.26 0.21 -27.33
C THR A 6 10.81 -0.19 -25.96
N MET A 7 9.88 -0.52 -25.04
CA MET A 7 10.18 -1.04 -23.72
C MET A 7 9.38 -2.30 -23.44
N ARG A 8 9.86 -3.14 -22.55
CA ARG A 8 9.07 -4.26 -22.04
C ARG A 8 8.15 -3.77 -20.93
N ALA A 9 6.90 -4.21 -20.97
CA ALA A 9 5.90 -3.92 -19.95
C ALA A 9 4.97 -5.14 -19.76
N VAL A 10 4.43 -5.28 -18.54
CA VAL A 10 3.36 -6.24 -18.24
C VAL A 10 2.05 -5.48 -18.14
N ARG A 11 1.11 -5.84 -19.00
CA ARG A 11 -0.21 -5.21 -19.11
C ARG A 11 -1.33 -6.24 -18.95
N ILE A 12 -2.51 -5.75 -18.57
CA ILE A 12 -3.75 -6.51 -18.63
C ILE A 12 -4.59 -6.02 -19.80
N THR A 13 -5.23 -6.94 -20.52
CA THR A 13 -6.08 -6.64 -21.69
C THR A 13 -7.55 -6.73 -21.38
N GLU A 14 -7.90 -7.32 -20.26
CA GLU A 14 -9.25 -7.47 -19.71
C GLU A 14 -9.16 -7.78 -18.20
N HIS A 15 -10.31 -7.83 -17.53
CA HIS A 15 -10.37 -8.35 -16.16
C HIS A 15 -10.33 -9.87 -16.13
N GLY A 16 -9.46 -10.47 -15.29
CA GLY A 16 -9.34 -11.93 -15.19
C GLY A 16 -8.37 -12.38 -14.11
N GLY A 17 -7.98 -13.66 -14.18
CA GLY A 17 -6.93 -14.25 -13.37
C GLY A 17 -5.53 -13.89 -13.86
N PRO A 18 -4.46 -14.54 -13.31
CA PRO A 18 -3.08 -14.26 -13.73
C PRO A 18 -2.79 -14.44 -15.22
N GLU A 19 -3.64 -15.20 -15.93
CA GLU A 19 -3.55 -15.49 -17.36
C GLU A 19 -3.75 -14.26 -18.25
N VAL A 20 -4.38 -13.18 -17.75
CA VAL A 20 -4.57 -11.94 -18.51
C VAL A 20 -3.37 -10.99 -18.45
N LEU A 21 -2.32 -11.37 -17.70
CA LEU A 21 -1.06 -10.64 -17.63
C LEU A 21 -0.20 -10.96 -18.86
N GLU A 22 -0.02 -9.97 -19.71
CA GLU A 22 0.76 -10.09 -20.95
C GLU A 22 2.07 -9.30 -20.83
N LEU A 23 3.20 -9.96 -21.04
CA LEU A 23 4.48 -9.30 -21.28
C LEU A 23 4.55 -8.86 -22.74
N ALA A 24 4.64 -7.57 -23.00
CA ALA A 24 4.63 -7.01 -24.34
C ALA A 24 5.74 -5.98 -24.54
N ASP A 25 6.16 -5.81 -25.78
CA ASP A 25 6.95 -4.67 -26.23
C ASP A 25 5.99 -3.53 -26.60
N VAL A 26 6.12 -2.40 -25.91
CA VAL A 26 5.27 -1.23 -26.10
C VAL A 26 6.14 0.01 -26.32
N PRO A 27 5.64 1.08 -26.96
CA PRO A 27 6.40 2.31 -27.09
C PRO A 27 6.82 2.86 -25.73
N VAL A 28 8.05 3.39 -25.63
CA VAL A 28 8.46 4.17 -24.45
C VAL A 28 7.62 5.46 -24.40
N PRO A 29 6.92 5.74 -23.26
CA PRO A 29 6.09 6.92 -23.18
C PRO A 29 6.94 8.19 -23.18
N ALA A 30 6.49 9.22 -23.90
CA ALA A 30 7.06 10.55 -23.80
C ALA A 30 6.44 11.31 -22.62
N PRO A 31 7.23 11.99 -21.78
CA PRO A 31 6.68 12.80 -20.69
C PRO A 31 5.93 14.02 -21.25
N GLU A 32 4.74 14.28 -20.71
CA GLU A 32 3.99 15.51 -20.93
C GLU A 32 4.79 16.73 -20.42
N PRO A 33 4.43 17.97 -20.75
CA PRO A 33 5.25 19.14 -20.38
C PRO A 33 5.60 19.24 -18.90
N ASP A 34 4.72 18.84 -17.98
CA ASP A 34 4.92 18.86 -16.52
C ASP A 34 5.33 17.51 -15.92
N GLU A 35 5.61 16.50 -16.76
CA GLU A 35 5.97 15.15 -16.34
C GLU A 35 7.48 14.89 -16.45
N VAL A 36 7.88 13.81 -15.79
CA VAL A 36 9.20 13.20 -15.96
C VAL A 36 9.06 11.76 -16.44
N LEU A 37 10.07 11.26 -17.15
CA LEU A 37 10.22 9.85 -17.49
C LEU A 37 11.16 9.21 -16.48
N VAL A 38 10.67 8.20 -15.78
CA VAL A 38 11.42 7.43 -14.79
C VAL A 38 11.77 6.07 -15.40
N ARG A 39 13.08 5.73 -15.42
CA ARG A 39 13.53 4.36 -15.62
C ARG A 39 13.29 3.61 -14.32
N VAL A 40 12.43 2.59 -14.36
CA VAL A 40 12.05 1.81 -13.20
C VAL A 40 13.22 0.92 -12.77
N GLY A 41 13.62 1.01 -11.52
CA GLY A 41 14.61 0.14 -10.89
C GLY A 41 13.95 -1.02 -10.18
N ALA A 42 12.83 -0.75 -9.50
CA ALA A 42 11.99 -1.74 -8.85
C ALA A 42 10.53 -1.28 -8.82
N ALA A 43 9.61 -2.23 -8.94
CA ALA A 43 8.16 -2.02 -8.78
C ALA A 43 7.60 -3.03 -7.77
N ALA A 44 6.90 -2.58 -6.73
CA ALA A 44 6.41 -3.48 -5.70
C ALA A 44 4.95 -3.86 -5.91
N LEU A 45 4.63 -5.12 -5.58
CA LEU A 45 3.29 -5.67 -5.70
C LEU A 45 2.40 -5.28 -4.52
N ASN A 46 1.12 -5.11 -4.79
CA ASN A 46 0.08 -4.80 -3.82
C ASN A 46 -1.18 -5.67 -4.05
N ASN A 47 -2.01 -5.84 -3.03
CA ASN A 47 -3.32 -6.46 -3.23
C ASN A 47 -4.20 -5.67 -4.22
N THR A 48 -3.99 -4.36 -4.32
CA THR A 48 -4.71 -3.52 -5.29
C THR A 48 -4.41 -3.93 -6.74
N ASP A 49 -3.21 -4.44 -7.04
CA ASP A 49 -2.89 -4.94 -8.39
C ASP A 49 -3.74 -6.17 -8.74
N LEU A 50 -3.91 -7.10 -7.76
CA LEU A 50 -4.78 -8.28 -7.93
C LEU A 50 -6.24 -7.85 -8.11
N TRP A 51 -6.72 -6.99 -7.22
CA TRP A 51 -8.11 -6.53 -7.22
C TRP A 51 -8.46 -5.70 -8.47
N THR A 52 -7.55 -4.86 -8.94
CA THR A 52 -7.72 -4.12 -10.21
C THR A 52 -7.78 -5.08 -11.39
N ARG A 53 -6.87 -6.08 -11.45
CA ARG A 53 -6.88 -7.09 -12.50
C ARG A 53 -8.17 -7.91 -12.51
N GLU A 54 -8.67 -8.29 -11.34
CA GLU A 54 -9.91 -9.06 -11.16
C GLU A 54 -11.18 -8.21 -11.33
N GLY A 55 -11.06 -6.88 -11.31
CA GLY A 55 -12.20 -5.96 -11.29
C GLY A 55 -12.96 -5.96 -9.96
N ALA A 56 -12.29 -6.37 -8.86
CA ALA A 56 -12.89 -6.66 -7.57
C ALA A 56 -13.29 -5.42 -6.76
N TYR A 57 -12.95 -4.22 -7.20
CA TYR A 57 -13.43 -2.97 -6.59
C TYR A 57 -14.86 -2.61 -7.04
N GLY A 58 -15.37 -3.27 -8.06
CA GLY A 58 -16.76 -3.17 -8.50
C GLY A 58 -17.73 -3.94 -7.59
N ARG A 59 -18.93 -4.19 -8.08
CA ARG A 59 -19.91 -5.03 -7.38
C ARG A 59 -19.64 -6.51 -7.69
N PRO A 60 -19.45 -7.35 -6.67
CA PRO A 60 -19.01 -8.73 -6.87
C PRO A 60 -20.07 -9.64 -7.53
N ASP A 61 -21.34 -9.27 -7.40
CA ASP A 61 -22.51 -9.98 -7.93
C ASP A 61 -22.91 -9.53 -9.34
N ASP A 62 -22.19 -8.55 -9.89
CA ASP A 62 -22.46 -8.00 -11.22
C ASP A 62 -21.16 -7.93 -12.05
N PRO A 63 -20.92 -8.87 -12.95
CA PRO A 63 -19.74 -8.84 -13.81
C PRO A 63 -19.63 -7.59 -14.68
N ALA A 64 -20.75 -6.93 -14.99
CA ALA A 64 -20.77 -5.67 -15.76
C ALA A 64 -20.34 -4.46 -14.90
N ALA A 65 -20.33 -4.61 -13.57
CA ALA A 65 -19.87 -3.58 -12.64
C ALA A 65 -18.42 -3.82 -12.16
N ARG A 66 -17.62 -4.62 -12.87
CA ARG A 66 -16.18 -4.76 -12.59
C ARG A 66 -15.50 -3.42 -12.71
N SER A 67 -14.58 -3.13 -11.77
CA SER A 67 -13.95 -1.82 -11.66
C SER A 67 -12.51 -1.93 -11.19
N GLY A 68 -11.69 -0.95 -11.58
CA GLY A 68 -10.44 -0.62 -10.94
C GLY A 68 -10.65 0.09 -9.61
N TRP A 69 -9.61 0.72 -9.09
CA TRP A 69 -9.61 1.25 -7.72
C TRP A 69 -10.68 2.34 -7.46
N ARG A 70 -10.94 3.21 -8.41
CA ARG A 70 -11.97 4.29 -8.31
C ARG A 70 -12.91 4.35 -9.50
N GLY A 71 -12.68 3.57 -10.53
CA GLY A 71 -13.49 3.62 -11.73
C GLY A 71 -13.17 2.49 -12.71
N PRO A 72 -13.76 2.50 -13.90
CA PRO A 72 -13.49 1.49 -14.91
C PRO A 72 -12.03 1.55 -15.37
N VAL A 73 -11.45 0.38 -15.59
CA VAL A 73 -10.09 0.25 -16.14
C VAL A 73 -10.16 0.38 -17.67
N GLY A 74 -9.39 1.32 -18.23
CA GLY A 74 -9.14 1.39 -19.68
C GLY A 74 -8.09 0.36 -20.09
N PHE A 75 -8.46 -0.60 -20.96
CA PHE A 75 -7.56 -1.61 -21.47
C PHE A 75 -6.95 -1.24 -22.83
N PRO A 76 -5.71 -1.69 -23.15
CA PRO A 76 -4.79 -2.39 -22.24
C PRO A 76 -4.25 -1.46 -21.16
N ARG A 77 -3.98 -2.00 -19.94
CA ARG A 77 -3.46 -1.24 -18.80
C ARG A 77 -2.15 -1.86 -18.30
N ILE A 78 -1.08 -1.09 -18.21
CA ILE A 78 0.15 -1.48 -17.51
C ILE A 78 -0.12 -1.35 -16.01
N GLN A 79 0.02 -2.45 -15.26
CA GLN A 79 -0.18 -2.48 -13.82
C GLN A 79 1.02 -1.93 -13.02
N GLY A 80 0.90 -1.92 -11.68
CA GLY A 80 1.95 -1.57 -10.74
C GLY A 80 1.86 -0.14 -10.24
N ALA A 81 1.39 0.01 -9.00
CA ALA A 81 1.29 1.33 -8.35
C ALA A 81 2.65 1.84 -7.87
N ASP A 82 3.44 0.97 -7.28
CA ASP A 82 4.64 1.32 -6.51
C ASP A 82 5.89 1.32 -7.38
N VAL A 83 6.58 2.46 -7.46
CA VAL A 83 7.77 2.64 -8.31
C VAL A 83 8.88 3.35 -7.56
N ALA A 84 10.08 2.78 -7.62
CA ALA A 84 11.35 3.46 -7.38
C ALA A 84 12.26 3.32 -8.61
N GLY A 85 13.03 4.35 -8.91
CA GLY A 85 13.89 4.35 -10.09
C GLY A 85 14.70 5.63 -10.25
N ARG A 86 15.05 5.96 -11.49
CA ARG A 86 15.81 7.18 -11.82
C ARG A 86 15.14 7.96 -12.93
N VAL A 87 15.10 9.29 -12.77
CA VAL A 87 14.65 10.19 -13.83
C VAL A 87 15.63 10.15 -14.98
N VAL A 88 15.14 9.95 -16.21
CA VAL A 88 15.97 9.86 -17.43
C VAL A 88 15.62 10.92 -18.48
N ALA A 89 14.43 11.50 -18.40
CA ALA A 89 14.01 12.60 -19.25
C ALA A 89 12.93 13.43 -18.53
N VAL A 90 12.73 14.65 -18.99
CA VAL A 90 11.75 15.59 -18.44
C VAL A 90 10.94 16.22 -19.57
N GLY A 91 9.69 16.63 -19.26
CA GLY A 91 8.88 17.46 -20.13
C GLY A 91 9.34 18.91 -20.16
N ALA A 92 8.86 19.68 -21.14
CA ALA A 92 9.36 21.01 -21.44
C ALA A 92 9.16 22.06 -20.32
N ALA A 93 8.29 21.79 -19.33
CA ALA A 93 8.04 22.68 -18.19
C ALA A 93 8.73 22.21 -16.90
N VAL A 94 9.60 21.20 -16.96
CA VAL A 94 10.32 20.65 -15.81
C VAL A 94 11.82 20.95 -15.91
N ASP A 95 12.43 21.41 -14.83
CA ASP A 95 13.86 21.65 -14.76
C ASP A 95 14.66 20.34 -14.89
N GLU A 96 15.74 20.37 -15.67
CA GLU A 96 16.59 19.21 -15.96
C GLU A 96 17.45 18.74 -14.76
N ASP A 97 17.52 19.51 -13.68
CA ASP A 97 18.31 19.21 -12.47
C ASP A 97 17.89 17.93 -11.77
N ILE A 98 16.66 17.45 -12.04
CA ILE A 98 16.14 16.17 -11.54
C ILE A 98 16.64 14.97 -12.35
N ILE A 99 17.21 15.14 -13.54
CA ILE A 99 17.72 14.05 -14.38
C ILE A 99 18.88 13.33 -13.64
N GLY A 100 18.83 12.00 -13.64
CA GLY A 100 19.77 11.13 -12.93
C GLY A 100 19.46 10.93 -11.44
N ARG A 101 18.57 11.74 -10.85
CA ARG A 101 18.17 11.57 -9.45
C ARG A 101 17.45 10.25 -9.24
N ARG A 102 17.73 9.62 -8.09
CA ARG A 102 17.00 8.45 -7.62
C ARG A 102 15.70 8.90 -6.95
N VAL A 103 14.59 8.32 -7.37
CA VAL A 103 13.27 8.83 -7.00
C VAL A 103 12.31 7.73 -6.59
N VAL A 104 11.30 8.11 -5.82
CA VAL A 104 10.07 7.35 -5.57
C VAL A 104 8.90 8.13 -6.15
N VAL A 105 7.99 7.43 -6.80
CA VAL A 105 6.78 8.02 -7.39
C VAL A 105 5.61 7.88 -6.40
N ASP A 106 4.92 8.99 -6.11
CA ASP A 106 3.62 8.96 -5.44
C ASP A 106 2.56 8.45 -6.44
N PRO A 107 1.97 7.25 -6.20
CA PRO A 107 1.11 6.61 -7.17
C PRO A 107 -0.29 7.19 -7.24
N ALA A 108 -0.69 8.06 -6.31
CA ALA A 108 -2.04 8.56 -6.23
C ALA A 108 -2.30 9.66 -7.26
N VAL A 109 -3.45 9.58 -7.93
CA VAL A 109 -4.06 10.68 -8.67
C VAL A 109 -4.97 11.42 -7.71
N TYR A 110 -4.84 12.73 -7.61
CA TYR A 110 -5.58 13.53 -6.63
C TYR A 110 -6.61 14.45 -7.31
N ASP A 111 -7.64 14.83 -6.54
CA ASP A 111 -8.68 15.77 -6.94
C ASP A 111 -8.22 17.25 -6.93
N GLY A 112 -7.00 17.52 -6.44
CA GLY A 112 -6.42 18.85 -6.34
C GLY A 112 -4.91 18.82 -6.09
N GLU A 113 -4.32 19.99 -5.86
CA GLU A 113 -2.87 20.16 -5.66
C GLU A 113 -2.50 20.46 -4.20
N GLY A 114 -3.50 20.64 -3.33
CA GLY A 114 -3.28 20.96 -1.91
C GLY A 114 -2.68 19.79 -1.12
N PRO A 115 -2.11 20.07 0.06
CA PRO A 115 -1.48 19.06 0.92
C PRO A 115 -2.45 17.99 1.40
N ASP A 116 -3.73 18.30 1.48
CA ASP A 116 -4.82 17.42 1.95
C ASP A 116 -5.71 16.92 0.80
N ALA A 117 -5.27 17.07 -0.47
CA ALA A 117 -6.01 16.59 -1.63
C ALA A 117 -6.33 15.08 -1.50
N HIS A 118 -7.52 14.70 -1.98
CA HIS A 118 -7.99 13.33 -1.84
C HIS A 118 -7.59 12.48 -3.05
N PRO A 119 -7.20 11.22 -2.84
CA PRO A 119 -6.88 10.31 -3.93
C PRO A 119 -8.18 9.89 -4.65
N VAL A 120 -8.23 10.13 -5.97
CA VAL A 120 -9.34 9.81 -6.87
C VAL A 120 -8.95 8.81 -7.96
N GLY A 121 -7.69 8.38 -8.00
CA GLY A 121 -7.17 7.36 -8.89
C GLY A 121 -5.82 6.87 -8.44
N LEU A 122 -5.32 5.83 -9.12
CA LEU A 122 -4.09 5.14 -8.79
C LEU A 122 -3.33 4.73 -10.05
N MET A 123 -2.01 4.84 -10.02
CA MET A 123 -1.15 4.22 -11.04
C MET A 123 -1.37 2.70 -11.05
N GLY A 124 -1.35 2.11 -12.23
CA GLY A 124 -1.66 0.69 -12.43
C GLY A 124 -3.16 0.37 -12.46
N SER A 125 -4.03 1.35 -12.24
CA SER A 125 -5.49 1.24 -12.32
C SER A 125 -6.05 2.30 -13.28
N GLU A 126 -6.17 3.55 -12.85
CA GLU A 126 -6.73 4.65 -13.66
C GLU A 126 -5.71 5.25 -14.66
N ARG A 127 -4.41 5.03 -14.44
CA ARG A 127 -3.33 5.36 -15.38
C ARG A 127 -2.30 4.24 -15.42
N ASP A 128 -1.42 4.24 -16.44
CA ASP A 128 -0.36 3.23 -16.55
C ASP A 128 0.61 3.29 -15.37
N GLY A 129 1.06 2.12 -14.97
CA GLY A 129 1.89 1.89 -13.79
C GLY A 129 3.30 1.43 -14.09
N GLY A 130 3.97 0.93 -13.07
CA GLY A 130 5.39 0.63 -13.06
C GLY A 130 5.79 -0.80 -13.41
N TYR A 131 4.88 -1.67 -13.82
CA TYR A 131 5.27 -2.98 -14.35
C TYR A 131 5.82 -2.84 -15.77
N ALA A 132 6.83 -2.00 -15.91
CA ALA A 132 7.46 -1.62 -17.17
C ALA A 132 8.89 -1.11 -16.92
N GLN A 133 9.70 -1.06 -17.95
CA GLN A 133 11.05 -0.50 -17.86
C GLN A 133 11.06 1.02 -17.66
N TYR A 134 10.02 1.71 -18.12
CA TYR A 134 9.85 3.15 -17.97
C TYR A 134 8.41 3.49 -17.64
N VAL A 135 8.22 4.59 -16.90
CA VAL A 135 6.90 5.16 -16.59
C VAL A 135 6.98 6.68 -16.54
N THR A 136 5.93 7.38 -16.97
CA THR A 136 5.81 8.84 -16.78
C THR A 136 5.04 9.15 -15.51
N ALA A 137 5.41 10.25 -14.86
CA ALA A 137 4.71 10.77 -13.70
C ALA A 137 4.81 12.31 -13.65
N PRO A 138 3.77 13.02 -13.18
CA PRO A 138 3.85 14.45 -12.92
C PRO A 138 5.03 14.78 -11.99
N ARG A 139 5.82 15.79 -12.32
CA ARG A 139 7.03 16.18 -11.54
C ARG A 139 6.73 16.33 -10.04
N ARG A 140 5.57 16.92 -9.71
CA ARG A 140 5.13 17.12 -8.32
C ARG A 140 4.85 15.83 -7.54
N ARG A 141 4.76 14.68 -8.23
CA ARG A 141 4.56 13.34 -7.64
C ARG A 141 5.86 12.54 -7.57
N VAL A 142 6.98 13.15 -7.94
CA VAL A 142 8.29 12.49 -7.98
C VAL A 142 9.18 13.05 -6.89
N HIS A 143 9.55 12.21 -5.94
CA HIS A 143 10.26 12.59 -4.73
C HIS A 143 11.71 12.09 -4.76
N ASP A 144 12.66 13.02 -4.68
CA ASP A 144 14.10 12.70 -4.65
C ASP A 144 14.45 11.88 -3.39
N GLN A 145 15.05 10.72 -3.62
CA GLN A 145 15.52 9.78 -2.60
C GLN A 145 17.01 9.43 -2.81
N THR A 146 17.76 10.30 -3.49
CA THR A 146 19.19 10.08 -3.78
C THR A 146 19.99 9.84 -2.50
N GLU A 147 19.69 10.58 -1.43
CA GLU A 147 20.37 10.48 -0.14
C GLU A 147 19.80 9.37 0.79
N SER A 148 18.74 8.68 0.39
CA SER A 148 18.16 7.63 1.23
C SER A 148 19.11 6.43 1.34
N PRO A 149 19.29 5.86 2.56
CA PRO A 149 20.10 4.65 2.75
C PRO A 149 19.38 3.37 2.28
N LEU A 150 18.08 3.46 1.91
CA LEU A 150 17.28 2.33 1.46
C LEU A 150 17.69 1.91 0.04
N THR A 151 17.57 0.61 -0.27
CA THR A 151 17.74 0.10 -1.64
C THR A 151 16.56 0.51 -2.53
N ASP A 152 16.69 0.37 -3.86
CA ASP A 152 15.59 0.64 -4.79
C ASP A 152 14.39 -0.28 -4.50
N ASP A 153 14.64 -1.55 -4.16
CA ASP A 153 13.60 -2.51 -3.74
C ASP A 153 12.84 -2.01 -2.51
N GLN A 154 13.57 -1.58 -1.48
CA GLN A 154 12.97 -1.05 -0.26
C GLN A 154 12.18 0.23 -0.55
N LEU A 155 12.73 1.13 -1.35
CA LEU A 155 12.06 2.37 -1.76
C LEU A 155 10.76 2.08 -2.53
N ALA A 156 10.79 1.13 -3.46
CA ALA A 156 9.59 0.73 -4.21
C ALA A 156 8.48 0.17 -3.31
N THR A 157 8.80 -0.38 -2.13
CA THR A 157 7.77 -0.93 -1.23
C THR A 157 7.03 0.12 -0.41
N LEU A 158 7.46 1.38 -0.43
CA LEU A 158 6.93 2.44 0.43
C LEU A 158 5.56 2.98 -0.03
N PRO A 159 5.33 3.29 -1.33
CA PRO A 159 4.24 4.17 -1.71
C PRO A 159 2.87 3.70 -1.24
N THR A 160 2.40 2.54 -1.68
CA THR A 160 1.08 2.05 -1.28
C THR A 160 1.06 1.55 0.15
N ALA A 161 2.05 0.76 0.58
CA ALA A 161 2.01 0.10 1.88
C ALA A 161 2.23 1.08 3.04
N TYR A 162 3.33 1.81 3.03
CA TYR A 162 3.65 2.78 4.09
C TYR A 162 2.81 4.05 3.97
N GLY A 163 2.46 4.47 2.75
CA GLY A 163 1.53 5.57 2.53
C GLY A 163 0.16 5.28 3.14
N THR A 164 -0.41 4.09 2.89
CA THR A 164 -1.67 3.66 3.51
C THR A 164 -1.55 3.60 5.03
N ALA A 165 -0.47 3.00 5.54
CA ALA A 165 -0.23 2.89 6.98
C ALA A 165 -0.16 4.27 7.66
N LEU A 166 0.59 5.21 7.07
CA LEU A 166 0.68 6.57 7.59
C LEU A 166 -0.67 7.29 7.53
N GLY A 167 -1.41 7.14 6.41
CA GLY A 167 -2.77 7.68 6.27
C GLY A 167 -3.74 7.14 7.33
N MET A 168 -3.63 5.86 7.73
CA MET A 168 -4.42 5.28 8.81
C MET A 168 -4.07 5.89 10.17
N ILE A 169 -2.78 6.03 10.46
CA ILE A 169 -2.25 6.58 11.70
C ILE A 169 -2.70 8.04 11.86
N GLU A 170 -2.58 8.86 10.80
CA GLU A 170 -2.95 10.27 10.83
C GLU A 170 -4.47 10.46 10.97
N ARG A 171 -5.28 9.74 10.17
CA ARG A 171 -6.75 9.82 10.27
C ARG A 171 -7.28 9.27 11.59
N GLY A 172 -6.61 8.24 12.12
CA GLY A 172 -6.87 7.71 13.46
C GLY A 172 -6.40 8.62 14.59
N ARG A 173 -5.55 9.61 14.31
CA ARG A 173 -4.98 10.54 15.30
C ARG A 173 -4.26 9.79 16.42
N LEU A 174 -3.39 8.84 16.03
CA LEU A 174 -2.62 8.05 16.99
C LEU A 174 -1.75 8.95 17.87
N GLN A 175 -1.85 8.77 19.20
CA GLN A 175 -1.07 9.48 20.20
C GLN A 175 0.02 8.59 20.81
N GLU A 176 1.05 9.21 21.34
CA GLU A 176 2.07 8.52 22.14
C GLU A 176 1.44 7.86 23.37
N GLY A 177 1.91 6.67 23.73
CA GLY A 177 1.43 5.89 24.87
C GLY A 177 0.14 5.10 24.64
N GLU A 178 -0.55 5.29 23.50
CA GLU A 178 -1.74 4.51 23.19
C GLU A 178 -1.42 3.05 22.87
N THR A 179 -2.34 2.14 23.19
CA THR A 179 -2.28 0.73 22.83
C THR A 179 -2.99 0.51 21.50
N VAL A 180 -2.26 -0.04 20.53
CA VAL A 180 -2.73 -0.26 19.16
C VAL A 180 -2.75 -1.74 18.83
N LEU A 181 -3.88 -2.23 18.30
CA LEU A 181 -3.96 -3.54 17.65
C LEU A 181 -3.79 -3.38 16.14
N VAL A 182 -2.78 -4.04 15.56
CA VAL A 182 -2.55 -4.09 14.11
C VAL A 182 -3.02 -5.44 13.58
N THR A 183 -4.00 -5.43 12.67
CA THR A 183 -4.45 -6.66 11.98
C THR A 183 -3.65 -6.90 10.71
N GLY A 184 -3.58 -8.17 10.26
CA GLY A 184 -2.78 -8.50 9.07
C GLY A 184 -1.31 -8.08 9.18
N ALA A 185 -0.76 -8.09 10.40
CA ALA A 185 0.49 -7.46 10.78
C ALA A 185 1.73 -7.94 10.00
N SER A 186 1.69 -9.11 9.39
CA SER A 186 2.79 -9.66 8.60
C SER A 186 2.80 -9.25 7.12
N GLY A 187 1.74 -8.61 6.63
CA GLY A 187 1.68 -8.08 5.26
C GLY A 187 2.41 -6.75 5.10
N GLY A 188 2.50 -6.25 3.88
CA GLY A 188 3.21 -4.99 3.59
C GLY A 188 2.69 -3.80 4.41
N VAL A 189 1.38 -3.56 4.41
CA VAL A 189 0.75 -2.49 5.23
C VAL A 189 0.88 -2.80 6.72
N GLY A 190 0.73 -4.09 7.12
CA GLY A 190 0.82 -4.49 8.52
C GLY A 190 2.21 -4.24 9.13
N ILE A 191 3.28 -4.61 8.44
CA ILE A 191 4.67 -4.30 8.84
C ILE A 191 4.89 -2.79 8.95
N ALA A 192 4.38 -2.03 7.96
CA ALA A 192 4.47 -0.57 7.98
C ALA A 192 3.75 0.04 9.20
N LEU A 193 2.54 -0.44 9.51
CA LEU A 193 1.77 -0.02 10.70
C LEU A 193 2.52 -0.31 12.00
N VAL A 194 3.09 -1.52 12.13
CA VAL A 194 3.87 -1.90 13.31
C VAL A 194 5.05 -0.94 13.51
N GLN A 195 5.83 -0.68 12.44
CA GLN A 195 6.99 0.21 12.51
C GLN A 195 6.61 1.66 12.81
N LEU A 196 5.63 2.20 12.09
CA LEU A 196 5.22 3.59 12.24
C LEU A 196 4.51 3.87 13.57
N ALA A 197 3.64 2.95 14.04
CA ALA A 197 3.00 3.08 15.34
C ALA A 197 4.02 2.99 16.48
N ARG A 198 4.99 2.05 16.38
CA ARG A 198 6.11 1.96 17.32
C ARG A 198 6.94 3.24 17.37
N ALA A 199 7.26 3.81 16.20
CA ALA A 199 8.01 5.06 16.10
C ALA A 199 7.25 6.26 16.69
N ARG A 200 5.91 6.19 16.75
CA ARG A 200 5.03 7.16 17.44
C ARG A 200 4.95 6.96 18.95
N GLY A 201 5.65 5.98 19.51
CA GLY A 201 5.61 5.68 20.95
C GLY A 201 4.38 4.89 21.41
N ALA A 202 3.63 4.27 20.48
CA ALA A 202 2.50 3.43 20.83
C ALA A 202 2.93 2.06 21.35
N HIS A 203 2.13 1.45 22.23
CA HIS A 203 2.25 0.03 22.57
C HIS A 203 1.57 -0.80 21.49
N VAL A 204 2.36 -1.53 20.69
CA VAL A 204 1.88 -2.24 19.49
C VAL A 204 1.62 -3.71 19.82
N VAL A 205 0.36 -4.12 19.76
CA VAL A 205 -0.10 -5.51 19.73
C VAL A 205 -0.40 -5.89 18.29
N ALA A 206 0.15 -7.00 17.80
CA ALA A 206 0.06 -7.38 16.40
C ALA A 206 -0.67 -8.72 16.24
N LEU A 207 -1.69 -8.76 15.37
CA LEU A 207 -2.41 -9.99 15.04
C LEU A 207 -1.77 -10.66 13.81
N SER A 208 -1.20 -11.84 14.01
CA SER A 208 -0.51 -12.60 12.96
C SER A 208 -0.72 -14.10 13.13
N SER A 209 -0.15 -14.91 12.25
CA SER A 209 -0.04 -16.36 12.44
C SER A 209 1.25 -16.70 13.19
N ALA A 210 1.24 -17.77 13.96
CA ALA A 210 2.39 -18.22 14.75
C ALA A 210 3.71 -18.30 13.96
N PRO A 211 3.76 -18.87 12.72
CA PRO A 211 5.00 -18.95 11.95
C PRO A 211 5.63 -17.61 11.56
N LYS A 212 4.88 -16.50 11.63
CA LYS A 212 5.33 -15.15 11.25
C LYS A 212 5.57 -14.24 12.46
N ALA A 213 5.35 -14.76 13.67
CA ALA A 213 5.37 -13.98 14.91
C ALA A 213 6.71 -13.29 15.15
N ASP A 214 7.82 -14.01 14.93
CA ASP A 214 9.16 -13.47 15.18
C ASP A 214 9.50 -12.31 14.25
N ALA A 215 9.22 -12.44 12.95
CA ALA A 215 9.43 -11.34 12.01
C ALA A 215 8.57 -10.10 12.34
N VAL A 216 7.36 -10.30 12.88
CA VAL A 216 6.50 -9.19 13.32
C VAL A 216 7.03 -8.54 14.62
N ARG A 217 7.60 -9.31 15.53
CA ARG A 217 8.31 -8.77 16.72
C ARG A 217 9.56 -7.98 16.32
N GLU A 218 10.35 -8.50 15.39
CA GLU A 218 11.53 -7.80 14.84
C GLU A 218 11.15 -6.48 14.16
N ALA A 219 9.97 -6.41 13.54
CA ALA A 219 9.43 -5.18 12.98
C ALA A 219 9.06 -4.13 14.05
N GLY A 220 8.94 -4.52 15.32
CA GLY A 220 8.73 -3.60 16.45
C GLY A 220 7.45 -3.85 17.26
N ALA A 221 6.71 -4.94 17.04
CA ALA A 221 5.55 -5.28 17.87
C ALA A 221 5.99 -5.65 19.30
N HIS A 222 5.29 -5.13 20.30
CA HIS A 222 5.52 -5.45 21.70
C HIS A 222 4.97 -6.84 22.06
N ALA A 223 3.81 -7.17 21.49
CA ALA A 223 3.18 -8.46 21.61
C ALA A 223 2.64 -8.94 20.26
N VAL A 224 2.67 -10.24 20.03
CA VAL A 224 2.04 -10.86 18.86
C VAL A 224 1.03 -11.89 19.35
N VAL A 225 -0.22 -11.70 18.98
CA VAL A 225 -1.33 -12.61 19.24
C VAL A 225 -1.58 -13.50 18.03
N ASP A 226 -1.81 -14.79 18.28
CA ASP A 226 -2.04 -15.77 17.23
C ASP A 226 -3.51 -15.80 16.83
N ARG A 227 -3.77 -15.48 15.55
CA ARG A 227 -5.13 -15.47 14.98
C ARG A 227 -5.85 -16.84 15.01
N ALA A 228 -5.11 -17.93 15.22
CA ALA A 228 -5.67 -19.29 15.28
C ALA A 228 -6.12 -19.70 16.68
N ARG A 229 -5.91 -18.87 17.70
CA ARG A 229 -6.27 -19.12 19.09
C ARG A 229 -7.36 -18.15 19.54
N ASP A 230 -7.90 -18.35 20.74
CA ASP A 230 -8.84 -17.39 21.35
C ASP A 230 -8.18 -16.00 21.44
N LEU A 231 -8.80 -15.03 20.78
CA LEU A 231 -8.26 -13.65 20.72
C LEU A 231 -8.55 -12.87 21.99
N GLY A 232 -9.69 -13.14 22.66
CA GLY A 232 -10.08 -12.44 23.88
C GLY A 232 -9.02 -12.64 24.98
N GLU A 233 -8.74 -13.90 25.33
CA GLU A 233 -7.73 -14.23 26.36
C GLU A 233 -6.35 -13.66 26.04
N GLN A 234 -5.93 -13.73 24.76
CA GLN A 234 -4.63 -13.21 24.36
C GLN A 234 -4.56 -11.67 24.41
N LEU A 235 -5.65 -10.99 24.04
CA LEU A 235 -5.72 -9.52 24.06
C LEU A 235 -5.83 -8.99 25.49
N ASP A 236 -6.57 -9.67 26.37
CA ASP A 236 -6.64 -9.33 27.81
C ASP A 236 -5.24 -9.39 28.46
N ALA A 237 -4.41 -10.37 28.07
CA ALA A 237 -3.05 -10.50 28.54
C ALA A 237 -2.10 -9.45 27.91
N ALA A 238 -2.24 -9.16 26.62
CA ALA A 238 -1.36 -8.24 25.88
C ALA A 238 -1.72 -6.75 26.05
N ALA A 239 -2.97 -6.46 26.34
CA ALA A 239 -3.53 -5.11 26.49
C ALA A 239 -4.53 -5.03 27.65
N PRO A 240 -4.09 -5.23 28.91
CA PRO A 240 -4.98 -5.35 30.06
C PRO A 240 -5.80 -4.08 30.37
N GLN A 241 -5.43 -2.95 29.78
CA GLN A 241 -6.17 -1.69 29.88
C GLN A 241 -7.11 -1.44 28.68
N GLY A 242 -7.25 -2.43 27.79
CA GLY A 242 -7.98 -2.33 26.53
C GLY A 242 -7.18 -1.67 25.41
N ILE A 243 -7.81 -1.59 24.24
CA ILE A 243 -7.21 -1.13 23.00
C ILE A 243 -7.74 0.27 22.67
N ASP A 244 -6.84 1.25 22.49
CA ASP A 244 -7.16 2.60 22.07
C ASP A 244 -7.54 2.69 20.60
N MET A 245 -6.80 1.96 19.76
CA MET A 245 -6.98 2.00 18.33
C MET A 245 -6.74 0.64 17.69
N VAL A 246 -7.62 0.25 16.77
CA VAL A 246 -7.37 -0.86 15.84
C VAL A 246 -7.04 -0.29 14.47
N LEU A 247 -5.90 -0.73 13.91
CA LEU A 247 -5.47 -0.43 12.55
C LEU A 247 -5.69 -1.68 11.69
N ASP A 248 -6.74 -1.66 10.86
CA ASP A 248 -7.32 -2.85 10.28
C ASP A 248 -7.27 -2.86 8.75
N VAL A 249 -6.65 -3.90 8.19
CA VAL A 249 -6.62 -4.22 6.75
C VAL A 249 -7.34 -5.54 6.42
N VAL A 250 -7.96 -6.16 7.41
CA VAL A 250 -8.62 -7.47 7.29
C VAL A 250 -10.13 -7.33 7.23
N ALA A 251 -10.73 -6.54 8.12
CA ALA A 251 -12.18 -6.36 8.27
C ALA A 251 -12.95 -7.69 8.42
N GLY A 252 -14.10 -7.83 7.75
CA GLY A 252 -14.94 -9.03 7.84
C GLY A 252 -15.41 -9.31 9.26
N ASP A 253 -15.45 -10.58 9.65
CA ASP A 253 -15.91 -11.02 10.99
C ASP A 253 -15.06 -10.44 12.13
N LEU A 254 -13.80 -10.11 11.86
CA LEU A 254 -12.92 -9.52 12.86
C LEU A 254 -13.45 -8.16 13.35
N LEU A 255 -13.93 -7.32 12.42
CA LEU A 255 -14.57 -6.04 12.78
C LEU A 255 -15.87 -6.27 13.56
N SER A 256 -16.69 -7.24 13.14
CA SER A 256 -17.97 -7.55 13.81
C SER A 256 -17.77 -7.96 15.27
N THR A 257 -16.78 -8.81 15.53
CA THR A 257 -16.54 -9.43 16.85
C THR A 257 -15.61 -8.60 17.72
N GLY A 258 -14.73 -7.80 17.12
CA GLY A 258 -13.63 -7.11 17.80
C GLY A 258 -14.00 -5.75 18.40
N LEU A 259 -15.15 -5.14 18.05
CA LEU A 259 -15.54 -3.86 18.65
C LEU A 259 -15.50 -3.84 20.18
N PRO A 260 -15.82 -4.93 20.91
CA PRO A 260 -15.69 -4.98 22.37
C PRO A 260 -14.26 -4.88 22.90
N TRP A 261 -13.24 -5.06 22.09
CA TRP A 261 -11.84 -4.90 22.49
C TRP A 261 -11.43 -3.45 22.65
N LEU A 262 -12.17 -2.52 21.99
CA LEU A 262 -11.95 -1.10 22.13
C LEU A 262 -12.38 -0.64 23.53
N ARG A 263 -11.52 0.16 24.16
CA ARG A 263 -11.92 0.91 25.36
C ARG A 263 -12.87 2.05 25.00
N GLU A 264 -13.45 2.69 26.01
CA GLU A 264 -14.30 3.87 25.85
C GLU A 264 -13.62 4.94 24.97
N GLY A 265 -14.32 5.43 23.94
CA GLY A 265 -13.79 6.40 22.98
C GLY A 265 -12.78 5.84 21.97
N GLY A 266 -12.57 4.51 21.96
CA GLY A 266 -11.61 3.87 21.07
C GLY A 266 -11.96 4.02 19.58
N ARG A 267 -10.97 3.78 18.70
CA ARG A 267 -11.09 4.01 17.25
C ARG A 267 -10.74 2.75 16.47
N TRP A 268 -11.56 2.42 15.49
CA TRP A 268 -11.29 1.36 14.53
C TRP A 268 -11.07 1.96 13.15
N VAL A 269 -9.84 1.93 12.64
CA VAL A 269 -9.46 2.50 11.35
C VAL A 269 -9.32 1.38 10.32
N VAL A 270 -10.11 1.44 9.24
CA VAL A 270 -10.17 0.41 8.21
C VAL A 270 -9.57 0.94 6.90
N ALA A 271 -8.61 0.19 6.34
CA ALA A 271 -8.02 0.49 5.01
C ALA A 271 -7.99 -0.72 4.07
N GLY A 272 -8.61 -1.82 4.44
CA GLY A 272 -8.67 -3.02 3.61
C GLY A 272 -9.75 -4.00 4.09
N ALA A 273 -10.09 -4.95 3.24
CA ALA A 273 -11.15 -5.92 3.50
C ALA A 273 -10.73 -7.34 3.07
N LEU A 274 -9.52 -7.76 3.44
CA LEU A 274 -8.97 -9.07 3.06
C LEU A 274 -9.77 -10.26 3.63
N GLY A 275 -10.52 -10.04 4.71
CA GLY A 275 -11.42 -11.02 5.35
C GLY A 275 -12.88 -10.89 4.90
N GLY A 276 -13.18 -9.94 4.01
CA GLY A 276 -14.53 -9.68 3.51
C GLY A 276 -14.99 -8.25 3.76
N TYR A 277 -15.88 -7.75 2.92
CA TYR A 277 -16.39 -6.37 2.97
C TYR A 277 -17.84 -6.28 3.47
N GLY A 278 -18.61 -7.37 3.48
CA GLY A 278 -19.95 -7.43 4.07
C GLY A 278 -19.85 -7.67 5.57
N VAL A 279 -20.07 -6.63 6.39
CA VAL A 279 -19.91 -6.71 7.85
C VAL A 279 -21.24 -6.42 8.54
N ARG A 280 -21.64 -7.29 9.49
CA ARG A 280 -22.77 -7.06 10.40
C ARG A 280 -22.25 -6.86 11.82
N PHE A 281 -22.69 -5.78 12.49
CA PHE A 281 -22.38 -5.55 13.89
C PHE A 281 -23.54 -4.86 14.62
N ASP A 282 -23.57 -5.01 15.95
CA ASP A 282 -24.53 -4.32 16.80
C ASP A 282 -24.11 -2.84 16.98
N VAL A 283 -24.86 -1.93 16.39
CA VAL A 283 -24.58 -0.50 16.41
C VAL A 283 -24.58 0.10 17.82
N ARG A 284 -25.21 -0.57 18.79
CA ARG A 284 -25.19 -0.15 20.20
C ARG A 284 -23.77 -0.19 20.76
N ARG A 285 -22.94 -1.14 20.32
CA ARG A 285 -21.52 -1.23 20.71
C ARG A 285 -20.71 -0.01 20.25
N LEU A 286 -21.13 0.65 19.17
CA LEU A 286 -20.52 1.87 18.69
C LEU A 286 -20.90 3.07 19.55
N TYR A 287 -22.22 3.35 19.68
CA TYR A 287 -22.66 4.60 20.35
C TYR A 287 -22.60 4.53 21.88
N LEU A 288 -22.81 3.36 22.50
CA LEU A 288 -22.76 3.22 23.96
C LEU A 288 -21.32 3.34 24.51
N HIS A 289 -20.31 3.10 23.69
CA HIS A 289 -18.90 3.23 24.06
C HIS A 289 -18.21 4.42 23.42
N ASN A 290 -18.95 5.33 22.80
CA ASN A 290 -18.40 6.47 22.06
C ASN A 290 -17.28 6.07 21.05
N ALA A 291 -17.31 4.81 20.57
CA ALA A 291 -16.32 4.29 19.66
C ALA A 291 -16.46 4.91 18.26
N GLN A 292 -15.37 5.01 17.52
CA GLN A 292 -15.34 5.59 16.19
C GLN A 292 -14.95 4.51 15.15
N LEU A 293 -15.67 4.47 14.03
CA LEU A 293 -15.29 3.68 12.86
C LEU A 293 -14.83 4.62 11.76
N ILE A 294 -13.57 4.52 11.34
CA ILE A 294 -12.89 5.46 10.45
C ILE A 294 -12.45 4.73 9.18
N GLY A 295 -12.94 5.16 8.01
CA GLY A 295 -12.41 4.71 6.73
C GLY A 295 -11.11 5.45 6.37
N SER A 296 -10.14 4.72 5.81
CA SER A 296 -8.87 5.29 5.39
C SER A 296 -8.44 4.72 4.04
N ALA A 297 -8.51 5.50 2.99
CA ALA A 297 -8.01 5.13 1.67
C ALA A 297 -6.71 5.88 1.37
N MET A 298 -5.63 5.13 1.14
CA MET A 298 -4.32 5.69 0.76
C MET A 298 -3.83 6.81 1.71
N HIS A 299 -3.08 7.74 1.19
CA HIS A 299 -2.46 8.90 1.84
C HIS A 299 -2.90 10.20 1.16
N THR A 300 -2.56 11.33 1.74
CA THR A 300 -2.60 12.65 1.11
C THR A 300 -1.21 13.05 0.63
N PRO A 301 -1.04 14.10 -0.20
CA PRO A 301 0.29 14.61 -0.55
C PRO A 301 1.15 14.96 0.67
N ALA A 302 0.56 15.53 1.73
CA ALA A 302 1.29 15.82 2.97
C ALA A 302 1.79 14.54 3.66
N HIS A 303 0.96 13.50 3.75
CA HIS A 303 1.37 12.22 4.31
C HIS A 303 2.51 11.59 3.50
N PHE A 304 2.43 11.67 2.17
CA PHE A 304 3.49 11.13 1.32
C PHE A 304 4.81 11.88 1.46
N GLY A 305 4.76 13.21 1.53
CA GLY A 305 5.93 14.05 1.80
C GLY A 305 6.63 13.67 3.11
N LEU A 306 5.86 13.49 4.18
CA LEU A 306 6.37 13.03 5.48
C LEU A 306 7.00 11.63 5.38
N LEU A 307 6.36 10.70 4.67
CA LEU A 307 6.91 9.36 4.44
C LEU A 307 8.25 9.42 3.72
N MET A 308 8.38 10.26 2.69
CA MET A 308 9.62 10.41 1.94
C MET A 308 10.74 11.02 2.79
N GLU A 309 10.41 11.88 3.74
CA GLU A 309 11.37 12.39 4.71
C GLU A 309 11.85 11.28 5.68
N LEU A 310 10.94 10.45 6.19
CA LEU A 310 11.30 9.28 7.01
C LEU A 310 12.19 8.30 6.25
N ALA A 311 11.93 8.07 4.96
CA ALA A 311 12.74 7.21 4.10
C ALA A 311 14.16 7.77 3.89
N ARG A 312 14.30 9.08 3.65
CA ARG A 312 15.62 9.73 3.51
C ARG A 312 16.47 9.60 4.77
N ARG A 313 15.85 9.66 5.93
CA ARG A 313 16.51 9.52 7.25
C ARG A 313 16.77 8.06 7.63
N GLY A 314 16.29 7.08 6.86
CA GLY A 314 16.36 5.65 7.23
C GLY A 314 15.55 5.30 8.46
N ALA A 315 14.51 6.10 8.75
CA ALA A 315 13.65 5.89 9.93
C ALA A 315 12.64 4.75 9.74
N VAL A 316 12.46 4.25 8.52
CA VAL A 316 11.66 3.06 8.18
C VAL A 316 12.56 1.98 7.58
N ARG A 317 12.21 0.72 7.82
CA ARG A 317 12.99 -0.44 7.34
C ARG A 317 12.07 -1.45 6.65
N PRO A 318 11.68 -1.19 5.39
CA PRO A 318 10.80 -2.07 4.65
C PRO A 318 11.38 -3.48 4.52
N VAL A 319 10.51 -4.48 4.67
CA VAL A 319 10.86 -5.89 4.51
C VAL A 319 10.52 -6.33 3.09
N VAL A 320 11.54 -6.68 2.31
CA VAL A 320 11.40 -7.28 0.98
C VAL A 320 11.51 -8.79 1.13
N ALA A 321 10.41 -9.48 0.82
CA ALA A 321 10.31 -10.93 0.97
C ALA A 321 10.90 -11.70 -0.21
N ALA A 322 10.71 -11.17 -1.42
CA ALA A 322 11.20 -11.77 -2.66
C ALA A 322 11.27 -10.72 -3.79
N ALA A 323 12.13 -10.98 -4.76
CA ALA A 323 12.21 -10.24 -6.01
C ALA A 323 12.03 -11.20 -7.20
N PHE A 324 11.34 -10.73 -8.24
CA PHE A 324 11.10 -11.49 -9.47
C PHE A 324 11.45 -10.63 -10.68
N PRO A 325 11.95 -11.22 -11.78
CA PRO A 325 12.02 -10.51 -13.07
C PRO A 325 10.62 -10.06 -13.51
N LEU A 326 10.52 -8.94 -14.22
CA LEU A 326 9.27 -8.44 -14.78
C LEU A 326 8.50 -9.51 -15.58
N ALA A 327 9.20 -10.34 -16.33
CA ALA A 327 8.62 -11.44 -17.11
C ALA A 327 7.88 -12.50 -16.25
N GLU A 328 8.15 -12.54 -14.96
CA GLU A 328 7.50 -13.45 -14.01
C GLU A 328 6.39 -12.78 -13.19
N ALA A 329 5.85 -11.65 -13.64
CA ALA A 329 4.85 -10.89 -12.90
C ALA A 329 3.60 -11.73 -12.51
N ALA A 330 3.15 -12.64 -13.38
CA ALA A 330 2.05 -13.56 -13.07
C ALA A 330 2.39 -14.45 -11.86
N ARG A 331 3.58 -15.06 -11.86
CA ARG A 331 4.07 -15.89 -10.75
C ARG A 331 4.24 -15.07 -9.46
N ALA A 332 4.72 -13.85 -9.57
CA ALA A 332 4.86 -12.95 -8.42
C ALA A 332 3.50 -12.58 -7.81
N GLN A 333 2.47 -12.32 -8.64
CA GLN A 333 1.10 -12.08 -8.18
C GLN A 333 0.48 -13.33 -7.53
N GLU A 334 0.73 -14.52 -8.07
CA GLU A 334 0.31 -15.77 -7.44
C GLU A 334 0.95 -15.96 -6.06
N GLU A 335 2.26 -15.67 -5.93
CA GLU A 335 2.95 -15.78 -4.64
C GLU A 335 2.39 -14.74 -3.64
N LEU A 336 2.08 -13.52 -4.08
CA LEU A 336 1.38 -12.52 -3.28
C LEU A 336 0.02 -13.06 -2.79
N ALA A 337 -0.77 -13.68 -3.66
CA ALA A 337 -2.09 -14.24 -3.35
C ALA A 337 -2.02 -15.39 -2.32
N ARG A 338 -0.94 -16.18 -2.30
CA ARG A 338 -0.71 -17.26 -1.33
C ARG A 338 -0.50 -16.75 0.10
N ARG A 339 -0.11 -15.48 0.27
CA ARG A 339 0.07 -14.82 1.58
C ARG A 339 1.00 -15.58 2.54
N ARG A 340 2.04 -16.27 2.02
CA ARG A 340 2.99 -17.04 2.84
C ARG A 340 4.18 -16.21 3.31
N HIS A 341 4.54 -15.17 2.59
CA HIS A 341 5.63 -14.24 2.86
C HIS A 341 5.34 -13.28 4.01
N VAL A 342 6.38 -12.58 4.49
CA VAL A 342 6.31 -11.42 5.38
C VAL A 342 6.85 -10.21 4.63
N GLY A 343 6.13 -9.08 4.67
CA GLY A 343 6.53 -7.86 3.96
C GLY A 343 6.03 -7.82 2.52
N LYS A 344 6.89 -7.41 1.57
CA LYS A 344 6.53 -7.08 0.19
C LYS A 344 7.30 -7.92 -0.83
N ILE A 345 6.72 -8.07 -2.01
CA ILE A 345 7.33 -8.68 -3.20
C ILE A 345 7.59 -7.57 -4.21
N VAL A 346 8.71 -7.62 -4.95
CA VAL A 346 9.11 -6.64 -5.96
C VAL A 346 9.35 -7.28 -7.32
N LEU A 347 9.18 -6.49 -8.39
CA LEU A 347 9.57 -6.82 -9.76
C LEU A 347 10.76 -5.97 -10.19
N HIS A 348 11.66 -6.58 -10.95
CA HIS A 348 12.77 -5.91 -11.62
C HIS A 348 12.50 -5.90 -13.14
N PRO A 349 12.24 -4.73 -13.72
CA PRO A 349 11.99 -4.56 -15.15
C PRO A 349 13.19 -4.83 -16.06
#